data_41705f6fee126da95c6b434f5f802cf9
#
_entry.id   41705f6fee126da95c6b434f5f802cf9
#
_cell.length_a   1.000
_cell.length_b   1.000
_cell.length_c   1.000
_cell.angle_alpha   90.00
_cell.angle_beta   90.00
_cell.angle_gamma   90.00
#
_symmetry.space_group_name_H-M   'P 1'
#
loop_
_entity.id
_entity.type
_entity.pdbx_description
1 polymer ?
#
loop_
_entity_poly.entity_id
_entity_poly.type
_entity_poly.pdbx_seq_one_letter_code
_entity_poly.pdbx_strand_id
1 'polypeptide(L)'
;YKIEHEVPFYIEKNGQIIAGEIDLLWYLSENECVLLDFKNYPGAISNILNNNDEKYAGNYAPQLQLYKHVLENNHINVKSVLIYYTVLGCIIELK
;
A
#
# COMPACT_ATOMS: atom_id res chain seq x y z
N TYR A 1 9.62 11.29 -11.30
CA TYR A 1 9.07 12.63 -11.07
C TYR A 1 9.31 13.09 -9.62
N LYS A 2 8.70 12.45 -8.63
CA LYS A 2 9.02 12.71 -7.23
C LYS A 2 8.64 11.53 -6.36
N ILE A 3 9.20 11.47 -5.15
CA ILE A 3 8.89 10.46 -4.14
C ILE A 3 8.48 11.18 -2.86
N GLU A 4 7.38 10.72 -2.25
CA GLU A 4 6.94 11.19 -0.95
C GLU A 4 6.94 10.02 0.02
N HIS A 5 7.45 10.23 1.24
CA HIS A 5 7.51 9.23 2.30
C HIS A 5 6.56 9.58 3.42
N GLU A 6 6.04 8.55 4.08
CA GLU A 6 5.25 8.72 5.29
C GLU A 6 4.12 9.74 5.10
N VAL A 7 3.31 9.50 4.07
CA VAL A 7 2.24 10.42 3.66
C VAL A 7 1.02 10.19 4.55
N PRO A 8 0.67 11.12 5.43
CA PRO A 8 -0.51 10.96 6.27
C PRO A 8 -1.79 11.15 5.47
N PHE A 9 -2.84 10.45 5.88
CA PHE A 9 -4.18 10.68 5.33
C PHE A 9 -5.23 10.56 6.42
N TYR A 10 -6.38 11.18 6.17
CA TYR A 10 -7.52 11.16 7.08
C TYR A 10 -8.79 10.93 6.26
N ILE A 11 -9.66 10.07 6.77
CA ILE A 11 -10.97 9.81 6.16
C ILE A 11 -12.02 10.00 7.23
N GLU A 12 -13.07 10.75 6.92
CA GLU A 12 -14.27 10.79 7.76
C GLU A 12 -15.30 9.83 7.18
N LYS A 13 -15.80 8.92 8.03
CA LYS A 13 -16.83 7.97 7.65
C LYS A 13 -17.79 7.77 8.81
N ASN A 14 -19.07 8.06 8.59
CA ASN A 14 -20.11 7.91 9.61
C ASN A 14 -19.79 8.65 10.93
N GLY A 15 -19.23 9.85 10.83
CA GLY A 15 -18.84 10.65 11.99
C GLY A 15 -17.55 10.21 12.67
N GLN A 16 -16.88 9.20 12.13
CA GLN A 16 -15.59 8.73 12.65
C GLN A 16 -14.45 9.17 11.73
N ILE A 17 -13.33 9.51 12.34
CA ILE A 17 -12.12 9.84 11.60
C ILE A 17 -11.20 8.61 11.60
N ILE A 18 -10.86 8.15 10.42
CA ILE A 18 -9.87 7.08 10.21
C ILE A 18 -8.59 7.77 9.74
N ALA A 19 -7.52 7.58 10.49
CA ALA A 19 -6.22 8.13 10.15
C ALA A 19 -5.26 7.00 9.79
N GLY A 20 -4.37 7.27 8.86
CA GLY A 20 -3.34 6.32 8.46
C GLY A 20 -2.17 7.02 7.83
N GLU A 21 -1.19 6.22 7.41
CA GLU A 21 0.02 6.71 6.79
C GLU A 21 0.41 5.77 5.66
N ILE A 22 0.71 6.34 4.50
CA ILE A 22 1.21 5.60 3.35
C ILE A 22 2.73 5.65 3.41
N ASP A 23 3.41 4.49 3.35
CA ASP A 23 4.86 4.44 3.51
C ASP A 23 5.59 5.19 2.41
N LEU A 24 5.17 5.01 1.15
CA LEU A 24 5.83 5.66 0.03
C LEU A 24 4.87 5.82 -1.14
N LEU A 25 4.88 7.01 -1.74
CA LEU A 25 4.26 7.30 -3.02
C LEU A 25 5.34 7.68 -4.03
N TRP A 26 5.45 6.91 -5.09
CA TRP A 26 6.35 7.19 -6.19
C TRP A 26 5.53 7.79 -7.33
N TYR A 27 5.63 9.10 -7.51
CA TYR A 27 4.90 9.82 -8.56
C TYR A 27 5.61 9.63 -9.89
N LEU A 28 4.85 9.21 -10.89
CA LEU A 28 5.32 9.09 -12.27
C LEU A 28 5.04 10.37 -13.04
N SER A 29 4.04 11.13 -12.59
CA SER A 29 3.66 12.43 -13.12
C SER A 29 2.94 13.21 -12.00
N GLU A 30 2.37 14.37 -12.31
CA GLU A 30 1.63 15.17 -11.33
C GLU A 30 0.44 14.41 -10.72
N ASN A 31 -0.18 13.52 -11.50
CA ASN A 31 -1.43 12.85 -11.11
C ASN A 31 -1.39 11.34 -11.26
N GLU A 32 -0.20 10.75 -11.37
CA GLU A 32 -0.04 9.29 -11.46
C GLU A 32 1.03 8.84 -10.48
N CYS A 33 0.74 7.79 -9.73
CA CYS A 33 1.69 7.27 -8.75
C CYS A 33 1.65 5.76 -8.62
N VAL A 34 2.71 5.23 -8.02
CA VAL A 34 2.79 3.86 -7.51
C VAL A 34 2.79 3.95 -5.99
N LEU A 35 1.93 3.17 -5.35
CA LEU A 35 1.84 3.10 -3.91
C LEU A 35 2.68 1.92 -3.42
N LEU A 36 3.61 2.17 -2.50
CA LEU A 36 4.43 1.12 -1.89
C LEU A 36 4.19 1.07 -0.40
N ASP A 37 4.03 -0.16 0.10
CA ASP A 37 3.95 -0.46 1.52
C ASP A 37 5.14 -1.35 1.86
N PHE A 38 5.87 -1.02 2.94
CA PHE A 38 7.05 -1.76 3.37
C PHE A 38 6.70 -2.70 4.51
N LYS A 39 7.15 -3.96 4.39
CA LYS A 39 7.02 -4.97 5.43
C LYS A 39 8.38 -5.57 5.73
N ASN A 40 8.67 -5.79 7.00
CA ASN A 40 9.95 -6.35 7.44
C ASN A 40 9.83 -7.79 7.94
N TYR A 41 8.83 -8.53 7.44
CA TYR A 41 8.62 -9.93 7.81
C TYR A 41 9.84 -10.78 7.42
N PRO A 42 10.49 -11.46 8.37
CA PRO A 42 11.72 -12.23 8.10
C PRO A 42 11.48 -13.70 7.81
N GLY A 43 10.22 -14.13 7.70
CA GLY A 43 9.86 -15.53 7.53
C GLY A 43 10.00 -16.04 6.11
N ALA A 44 9.29 -17.12 5.78
CA ALA A 44 9.40 -17.76 4.48
C ALA A 44 8.53 -17.05 3.43
N ILE A 45 9.04 -16.95 2.19
CA ILE A 45 8.28 -16.40 1.06
C ILE A 45 7.00 -17.22 0.83
N SER A 46 7.05 -18.54 1.02
CA SER A 46 5.87 -19.39 0.87
C SER A 46 4.70 -18.97 1.76
N ASN A 47 4.96 -18.39 2.93
CA ASN A 47 3.90 -17.93 3.82
C ASN A 47 3.18 -16.72 3.27
N ILE A 48 3.88 -15.79 2.64
CA ILE A 48 3.26 -14.61 2.07
C ILE A 48 2.50 -14.88 0.77
N LEU A 49 2.76 -16.01 0.14
CA LEU A 49 2.08 -16.44 -1.09
C LEU A 49 0.90 -17.41 -0.82
N ASN A 50 0.77 -17.91 0.40
CA ASN A 50 -0.26 -18.89 0.76
C ASN A 50 -1.49 -18.19 1.34
N ASN A 51 -2.62 -18.24 0.63
CA ASN A 51 -3.85 -17.57 1.06
C ASN A 51 -4.49 -18.16 2.33
N ASN A 52 -3.98 -19.26 2.84
CA ASN A 52 -4.42 -19.85 4.12
C ASN A 52 -3.52 -19.44 5.28
N ASP A 53 -2.44 -18.72 5.02
CA ASP A 53 -1.50 -18.30 6.06
C ASP A 53 -1.90 -16.92 6.59
N GLU A 54 -1.69 -16.69 7.90
CA GLU A 54 -1.96 -15.39 8.51
C GLU A 54 -1.06 -14.27 7.95
N LYS A 55 0.09 -14.65 7.37
CA LYS A 55 1.05 -13.72 6.76
C LYS A 55 0.83 -13.53 5.26
N TYR A 56 -0.25 -14.05 4.72
CA TYR A 56 -0.56 -13.89 3.29
C TYR A 56 -0.58 -12.42 2.90
N ALA A 57 0.16 -12.08 1.82
CA ALA A 57 0.26 -10.69 1.35
C ALA A 57 -1.11 -10.09 1.01
N GLY A 58 -2.02 -10.90 0.45
CA GLY A 58 -3.37 -10.46 0.10
C GLY A 58 -4.20 -9.99 1.29
N ASN A 59 -3.82 -10.34 2.52
CA ASN A 59 -4.52 -9.89 3.73
C ASN A 59 -4.38 -8.38 3.95
N TYR A 60 -3.39 -7.73 3.32
CA TYR A 60 -3.22 -6.28 3.38
C TYR A 60 -4.04 -5.55 2.33
N ALA A 61 -4.68 -6.27 1.41
CA ALA A 61 -5.42 -5.65 0.31
C ALA A 61 -6.51 -4.67 0.77
N PRO A 62 -7.33 -4.97 1.79
CA PRO A 62 -8.36 -4.01 2.21
C PRO A 62 -7.79 -2.66 2.63
N GLN A 63 -6.71 -2.65 3.40
CA GLN A 63 -6.05 -1.44 3.85
C GLN A 63 -5.47 -0.66 2.68
N LEU A 64 -4.75 -1.33 1.78
CA LEU A 64 -4.07 -0.68 0.67
C LEU A 64 -5.05 -0.22 -0.41
N GLN A 65 -6.16 -0.94 -0.59
CA GLN A 65 -7.24 -0.48 -1.47
C GLN A 65 -7.92 0.77 -0.92
N LEU A 66 -8.02 0.89 0.40
CA LEU A 66 -8.54 2.11 1.02
C LEU A 66 -7.62 3.31 0.72
N TYR A 67 -6.31 3.12 0.83
CA TYR A 67 -5.34 4.16 0.50
C TYR A 67 -5.45 4.58 -0.97
N LYS A 68 -5.55 3.59 -1.86
CA LYS A 68 -5.76 3.84 -3.28
C LYS A 68 -7.02 4.65 -3.53
N HIS A 69 -8.13 4.29 -2.87
CA HIS A 69 -9.41 4.97 -3.02
C HIS A 69 -9.31 6.45 -2.61
N VAL A 70 -8.62 6.75 -1.50
CA VAL A 70 -8.42 8.12 -1.04
C VAL A 70 -7.64 8.94 -2.06
N LEU A 71 -6.57 8.37 -2.60
CA LEU A 71 -5.75 9.04 -3.61
C LEU A 71 -6.57 9.30 -4.88
N GLU A 72 -7.34 8.33 -5.33
CA GLU A 72 -8.16 8.47 -6.54
C GLU A 72 -9.27 9.49 -6.36
N ASN A 73 -9.83 9.62 -5.15
CA ASN A 73 -10.78 10.68 -4.85
C ASN A 73 -10.14 12.07 -4.89
N ASN A 74 -8.83 12.16 -4.75
CA ASN A 74 -8.07 13.40 -4.87
C ASN A 74 -7.46 13.55 -6.26
N HIS A 75 -7.99 12.85 -7.26
CA HIS A 75 -7.60 12.91 -8.66
C HIS A 75 -6.18 12.43 -8.94
N ILE A 76 -5.67 11.53 -8.09
CA ILE A 76 -4.38 10.88 -8.32
C ILE A 76 -4.65 9.45 -8.77
N ASN A 77 -4.19 9.10 -9.97
CA ASN A 77 -4.36 7.76 -10.52
C ASN A 77 -3.27 6.83 -9.98
N VAL A 78 -3.66 5.81 -9.24
CA VAL A 78 -2.73 4.82 -8.69
C VAL A 78 -2.53 3.71 -9.72
N LYS A 79 -1.34 3.65 -10.31
CA LYS A 79 -1.01 2.69 -11.37
C LYS A 79 -0.76 1.30 -10.84
N SER A 80 -0.14 1.19 -9.68
CA SER A 80 0.16 -0.10 -9.04
C SER A 80 0.18 0.06 -7.54
N VAL A 81 -0.17 -1.00 -6.84
CA VAL A 81 -0.07 -1.11 -5.38
C VAL A 81 0.89 -2.25 -5.10
N LEU A 82 2.01 -1.94 -4.45
CA LEU A 82 3.09 -2.88 -4.21
C LEU A 82 3.38 -3.02 -2.72
N ILE A 83 3.66 -4.25 -2.30
CA ILE A 83 4.21 -4.53 -0.98
C ILE A 83 5.66 -4.96 -1.16
N TYR A 84 6.58 -4.27 -0.52
CA TYR A 84 7.99 -4.60 -0.55
C TYR A 84 8.42 -5.20 0.79
N TYR A 85 8.75 -6.49 0.76
CA TYR A 85 9.28 -7.22 1.91
C TYR A 85 10.78 -7.00 1.97
N THR A 86 11.22 -6.07 2.80
CA THR A 86 12.60 -5.58 2.79
C THR A 86 13.63 -6.63 3.19
N VAL A 87 13.28 -7.51 4.15
CA VAL A 87 14.20 -8.57 4.59
C VAL A 87 14.29 -9.68 3.56
N LEU A 88 13.19 -10.03 2.92
CA LEU A 88 13.14 -11.10 1.92
C LEU A 88 13.61 -10.66 0.53
N GLY A 89 13.67 -9.35 0.29
CA GLY A 89 13.97 -8.82 -1.03
C GLY A 89 12.89 -9.16 -2.06
N CYS A 90 11.63 -9.15 -1.64
CA CYS A 90 10.51 -9.60 -2.46
C CYS A 90 9.48 -8.48 -2.59
N ILE A 91 8.99 -8.27 -3.82
CA ILE A 91 7.93 -7.30 -4.12
C ILE A 91 6.71 -8.08 -4.61
N ILE A 92 5.55 -7.79 -4.00
CA ILE A 92 4.27 -8.36 -4.39
C ILE A 92 3.38 -7.24 -4.93
N GLU A 93 2.86 -7.42 -6.14
CA GLU A 93 1.85 -6.51 -6.68
C GLU A 93 0.46 -7.00 -6.30
N LEU A 94 -0.34 -6.12 -5.72
CA LEU A 94 -1.75 -6.39 -5.41
C LEU A 94 -2.61 -5.93 -6.57
N LYS A 95 -3.52 -6.78 -6.99
CA LYS A 95 -4.42 -6.51 -8.12
C LYS A 95 -5.86 -6.35 -7.69
#